data_3a983d6e027eb9aa1e30be711dfdf526
#
_entry.id   3a983d6e027eb9aa1e30be711dfdf526
#
_cell.length_a   1.000
_cell.length_b   1.000
_cell.length_c   1.000
_cell.angle_alpha   90.00
_cell.angle_beta   90.00
_cell.angle_gamma   90.00
#
_symmetry.space_group_name_H-M   'P 1'
#
loop_
_entity.id
_entity.type
_entity.pdbx_description
1 polymer ?
#
loop_
_entity_poly.entity_id
_entity_poly.type
_entity_poly.pdbx_seq_one_letter_code
_entity_poly.pdbx_strand_id
1 'polypeptide(L)'
;MLLVLTVSISAQNATQARKILDKTASIIGRKGGAVANFSISGKYGNSSGTIAIKGNKFNAKTPQAIVWYDGKTQWTYMKKNQEVNVSTPTEAQQQSMNPYKFISIYKNGFKLGMKNVSEGWKIHLYATNQKRTIKEMYIVVGKNYLPKTIRMRQSNGWTTIKVTNFKAKNLADTMFRFNAKDFPNAEVIDLR
;
A
#
# COMPACT_ATOMS: atom_id res chain seq x y z
N MET A 1 1.02 -33.62 -29.89
CA MET A 1 0.37 -32.31 -30.06
C MET A 1 -0.38 -31.91 -28.78
N LEU A 2 0.36 -31.70 -27.65
CA LEU A 2 -0.24 -31.39 -26.31
C LEU A 2 0.43 -30.25 -25.57
N LEU A 3 1.20 -29.36 -26.25
CA LEU A 3 1.96 -28.28 -25.60
C LEU A 3 1.28 -26.90 -25.64
N VAL A 4 0.11 -26.77 -26.27
CA VAL A 4 -0.53 -25.45 -26.50
C VAL A 4 -1.47 -25.04 -25.35
N LEU A 5 -1.97 -25.98 -24.55
CA LEU A 5 -2.97 -25.70 -23.49
C LEU A 5 -2.39 -25.05 -22.22
N THR A 6 -1.17 -25.34 -21.84
CA THR A 6 -0.59 -24.83 -20.58
C THR A 6 -0.21 -23.36 -20.65
N VAL A 7 0.24 -22.87 -21.81
CA VAL A 7 0.60 -21.46 -22.02
C VAL A 7 -0.66 -20.58 -21.99
N SER A 8 -1.77 -21.06 -22.54
CA SER A 8 -3.04 -20.32 -22.58
C SER A 8 -3.64 -20.11 -21.18
N ILE A 9 -3.58 -21.12 -20.31
CA ILE A 9 -4.11 -21.03 -18.93
C ILE A 9 -3.30 -20.04 -18.09
N SER A 10 -1.98 -20.04 -18.21
CA SER A 10 -1.12 -19.11 -17.50
C SER A 10 -1.35 -17.65 -17.93
N ALA A 11 -1.49 -17.41 -19.24
CA ALA A 11 -1.77 -16.08 -19.77
C ALA A 11 -3.17 -15.58 -19.37
N GLN A 12 -4.18 -16.46 -19.38
CA GLN A 12 -5.53 -16.14 -18.95
C GLN A 12 -5.59 -15.79 -17.47
N ASN A 13 -4.87 -16.52 -16.60
CA ASN A 13 -4.78 -16.25 -15.18
C ASN A 13 -4.10 -14.90 -14.91
N ALA A 14 -3.05 -14.56 -15.63
CA ALA A 14 -2.38 -13.26 -15.49
C ALA A 14 -3.28 -12.09 -15.91
N THR A 15 -4.04 -12.26 -17.00
CA THR A 15 -5.02 -11.26 -17.48
C THR A 15 -6.13 -11.05 -16.47
N GLN A 16 -6.66 -12.11 -15.89
CA GLN A 16 -7.71 -12.03 -14.87
C GLN A 16 -7.19 -11.41 -13.58
N ALA A 17 -5.97 -11.77 -13.14
CA ALA A 17 -5.31 -11.14 -11.99
C ALA A 17 -5.20 -9.62 -12.17
N ARG A 18 -4.81 -9.17 -13.38
CA ARG A 18 -4.72 -7.75 -13.71
C ARG A 18 -6.07 -7.06 -13.60
N LYS A 19 -7.14 -7.62 -14.16
CA LYS A 19 -8.51 -7.07 -14.07
C LYS A 19 -8.97 -6.91 -12.61
N ILE A 20 -8.68 -7.89 -11.75
CA ILE A 20 -9.02 -7.83 -10.32
C ILE A 20 -8.24 -6.71 -9.63
N LEU A 21 -6.93 -6.60 -9.90
CA LEU A 21 -6.10 -5.54 -9.32
C LEU A 21 -6.49 -4.15 -9.85
N ASP A 22 -6.87 -4.02 -11.13
CA ASP A 22 -7.38 -2.75 -11.70
C ASP A 22 -8.66 -2.30 -10.97
N LYS A 23 -9.59 -3.24 -10.72
CA LYS A 23 -10.80 -2.94 -9.97
C LYS A 23 -10.49 -2.56 -8.51
N THR A 24 -9.59 -3.30 -7.86
CA THR A 24 -9.12 -2.98 -6.50
C THR A 24 -8.49 -1.60 -6.44
N ALA A 25 -7.60 -1.28 -7.38
CA ALA A 25 -6.93 0.02 -7.46
C ALA A 25 -7.94 1.17 -7.68
N SER A 26 -8.98 0.96 -8.49
CA SER A 26 -10.03 1.96 -8.72
C SER A 26 -10.86 2.25 -7.47
N ILE A 27 -11.12 1.23 -6.63
CA ILE A 27 -11.86 1.38 -5.38
C ILE A 27 -11.01 2.14 -4.35
N ILE A 28 -9.72 1.81 -4.23
CA ILE A 28 -8.81 2.46 -3.27
C ILE A 28 -8.50 3.89 -3.70
N GLY A 29 -8.24 4.11 -4.99
CA GLY A 29 -7.88 5.41 -5.57
C GLY A 29 -9.07 6.32 -5.90
N ARG A 30 -10.27 6.04 -5.37
CA ARG A 30 -11.47 6.83 -5.65
C ARG A 30 -11.29 8.31 -5.29
N LYS A 31 -11.93 9.21 -6.06
CA LYS A 31 -11.81 10.67 -5.90
C LYS A 31 -12.18 11.18 -4.50
N GLY A 32 -13.19 10.61 -3.86
CA GLY A 32 -13.60 11.01 -2.51
C GLY A 32 -12.64 10.54 -1.42
N GLY A 33 -11.96 9.42 -1.64
CA GLY A 33 -11.08 8.77 -0.67
C GLY A 33 -11.74 7.67 0.14
N ALA A 34 -10.97 7.05 1.02
CA ALA A 34 -11.39 5.96 1.88
C ALA A 34 -10.59 5.96 3.19
N VAL A 35 -11.14 5.28 4.19
CA VAL A 35 -10.45 5.00 5.47
C VAL A 35 -10.45 3.50 5.73
N ALA A 36 -9.43 3.01 6.43
CA ALA A 36 -9.33 1.61 6.83
C ALA A 36 -8.52 1.48 8.12
N ASN A 37 -8.61 0.33 8.77
CA ASN A 37 -7.67 -0.10 9.79
C ASN A 37 -6.62 -0.99 9.13
N PHE A 38 -5.39 -0.95 9.65
CA PHE A 38 -4.34 -1.84 9.22
C PHE A 38 -3.57 -2.42 10.40
N SER A 39 -2.95 -3.59 10.19
CA SER A 39 -1.87 -4.11 11.03
C SER A 39 -0.72 -4.54 10.14
N ILE A 40 0.50 -4.23 10.60
CA ILE A 40 1.76 -4.60 9.92
C ILE A 40 2.52 -5.54 10.83
N SER A 41 3.08 -6.60 10.27
CA SER A 41 4.02 -7.50 10.94
C SER A 41 5.21 -7.78 10.04
N GLY A 42 6.42 -7.77 10.59
CA GLY A 42 7.66 -8.00 9.84
C GLY A 42 8.89 -7.99 10.74
N LYS A 43 10.06 -7.95 10.12
CA LYS A 43 11.36 -8.00 10.83
C LYS A 43 11.50 -6.94 11.93
N TYR A 44 10.91 -5.78 11.73
CA TYR A 44 11.04 -4.64 12.67
C TYR A 44 9.90 -4.57 13.70
N GLY A 45 9.19 -5.69 13.91
CA GLY A 45 8.11 -5.79 14.88
C GLY A 45 6.71 -5.65 14.26
N ASN A 46 5.76 -5.40 15.14
CA ASN A 46 4.36 -5.27 14.80
C ASN A 46 3.87 -3.86 15.10
N SER A 47 2.99 -3.36 14.24
CA SER A 47 2.28 -2.10 14.47
C SER A 47 0.87 -2.21 13.92
N SER A 48 -0.03 -1.38 14.42
CA SER A 48 -1.39 -1.25 13.90
C SER A 48 -1.86 0.19 13.96
N GLY A 49 -2.88 0.50 13.19
CA GLY A 49 -3.38 1.86 13.16
C GLY A 49 -4.52 2.05 12.18
N THR A 50 -4.77 3.30 11.86
CA THR A 50 -5.75 3.74 10.89
C THR A 50 -5.07 4.43 9.71
N ILE A 51 -5.67 4.31 8.53
CA ILE A 51 -5.20 5.00 7.34
C ILE A 51 -6.35 5.66 6.61
N ALA A 52 -6.14 6.89 6.16
CA ALA A 52 -6.96 7.60 5.20
C ALA A 52 -6.21 7.70 3.88
N ILE A 53 -6.89 7.48 2.75
CA ILE A 53 -6.29 7.51 1.41
C ILE A 53 -7.20 8.31 0.48
N LYS A 54 -6.61 9.17 -0.38
CA LYS A 54 -7.31 9.88 -1.45
C LYS A 54 -6.39 10.07 -2.64
N GLY A 55 -6.63 9.33 -3.73
CA GLY A 55 -5.68 9.26 -4.84
C GLY A 55 -4.32 8.75 -4.37
N ASN A 56 -3.25 9.53 -4.61
CA ASN A 56 -1.90 9.21 -4.15
C ASN A 56 -1.56 9.76 -2.75
N LYS A 57 -2.50 10.47 -2.10
CA LYS A 57 -2.32 11.05 -0.77
C LYS A 57 -2.69 10.04 0.31
N PHE A 58 -2.03 10.10 1.46
CA PHE A 58 -2.43 9.31 2.62
C PHE A 58 -2.13 10.01 3.95
N ASN A 59 -2.88 9.62 4.97
CA ASN A 59 -2.60 9.92 6.37
C ASN A 59 -2.68 8.60 7.16
N ALA A 60 -1.58 8.20 7.79
CA ALA A 60 -1.51 6.98 8.60
C ALA A 60 -1.23 7.35 10.06
N LYS A 61 -1.98 6.75 10.99
CA LYS A 61 -1.85 6.98 12.43
C LYS A 61 -1.59 5.66 13.14
N THR A 62 -0.51 5.59 13.89
CA THR A 62 -0.14 4.47 14.78
C THR A 62 0.02 4.95 16.21
N PRO A 63 0.20 4.07 17.21
CA PRO A 63 0.57 4.48 18.56
C PRO A 63 1.85 5.31 18.62
N GLN A 64 2.82 5.04 17.73
CA GLN A 64 4.16 5.65 17.76
C GLN A 64 4.27 6.91 16.90
N ALA A 65 3.56 6.97 15.76
CA ALA A 65 3.75 8.03 14.78
C ALA A 65 2.46 8.39 14.03
N ILE A 66 2.47 9.59 13.46
CA ILE A 66 1.49 10.01 12.47
C ILE A 66 2.25 10.41 11.21
N VAL A 67 1.82 9.90 10.06
CA VAL A 67 2.41 10.22 8.76
C VAL A 67 1.36 10.89 7.89
N TRP A 68 1.69 12.03 7.31
CA TRP A 68 0.91 12.69 6.27
C TRP A 68 1.71 12.68 4.97
N TYR A 69 1.03 12.51 3.86
CA TYR A 69 1.60 12.63 2.53
C TYR A 69 0.58 13.29 1.60
N ASP A 70 0.90 14.46 1.06
CA ASP A 70 -0.02 15.25 0.23
C ASP A 70 0.13 14.98 -1.28
N GLY A 71 0.95 14.00 -1.64
CA GLY A 71 1.28 13.67 -3.03
C GLY A 71 2.67 14.15 -3.45
N LYS A 72 3.34 14.99 -2.64
CA LYS A 72 4.71 15.48 -2.85
C LYS A 72 5.52 15.46 -1.56
N THR A 73 5.03 16.12 -0.53
CA THR A 73 5.71 16.26 0.76
C THR A 73 5.17 15.24 1.76
N GLN A 74 6.05 14.65 2.53
CA GLN A 74 5.74 13.78 3.65
C GLN A 74 6.14 14.48 4.96
N TRP A 75 5.24 14.41 5.94
CA TRP A 75 5.48 14.79 7.32
C TRP A 75 5.34 13.54 8.18
N THR A 76 6.31 13.29 9.05
CA THR A 76 6.30 12.17 9.99
C THR A 76 6.48 12.71 11.40
N TYR A 77 5.39 12.73 12.17
CA TYR A 77 5.41 13.09 13.57
C TYR A 77 5.72 11.88 14.44
N MET A 78 6.83 11.91 15.14
CA MET A 78 7.25 10.89 16.10
C MET A 78 6.79 11.33 17.51
N LYS A 79 5.82 10.60 18.07
CA LYS A 79 5.17 11.00 19.34
C LYS A 79 6.11 10.98 20.54
N LYS A 80 7.13 10.10 20.52
CA LYS A 80 8.05 9.93 21.65
C LYS A 80 8.89 11.18 21.92
N ASN A 81 9.42 11.79 20.87
CA ASN A 81 10.31 12.96 20.91
C ASN A 81 9.65 14.25 20.45
N GLN A 82 8.37 14.19 20.07
CA GLN A 82 7.58 15.32 19.57
C GLN A 82 8.22 16.03 18.36
N GLU A 83 8.87 15.27 17.50
CA GLU A 83 9.54 15.77 16.29
C GLU A 83 8.69 15.51 15.04
N VAL A 84 8.68 16.46 14.12
CA VAL A 84 8.10 16.33 12.78
C VAL A 84 9.20 16.40 11.75
N ASN A 85 9.51 15.27 11.14
CA ASN A 85 10.42 15.20 10.00
C ASN A 85 9.66 15.51 8.70
N VAL A 86 10.13 16.51 7.95
CA VAL A 86 9.59 16.90 6.65
C VAL A 86 10.52 16.40 5.54
N SER A 87 10.00 15.69 4.56
CA SER A 87 10.81 15.13 3.48
C SER A 87 10.05 15.09 2.16
N THR A 88 10.79 14.94 1.05
CA THR A 88 10.24 14.61 -0.26
C THR A 88 10.66 13.17 -0.58
N PRO A 89 9.79 12.16 -0.35
CA PRO A 89 10.18 10.77 -0.51
C PRO A 89 10.44 10.43 -1.98
N THR A 90 11.51 9.70 -2.23
CA THR A 90 11.84 9.15 -3.54
C THR A 90 10.77 8.15 -4.01
N GLU A 91 10.74 7.82 -5.30
CA GLU A 91 9.80 6.82 -5.82
C GLU A 91 9.97 5.45 -5.13
N ALA A 92 11.20 5.03 -4.86
CA ALA A 92 11.50 3.78 -4.15
C ALA A 92 10.94 3.78 -2.71
N GLN A 93 11.07 4.89 -2.00
CA GLN A 93 10.47 5.06 -0.66
C GLN A 93 8.94 5.04 -0.74
N GLN A 94 8.34 5.76 -1.70
CA GLN A 94 6.90 5.74 -1.92
C GLN A 94 6.38 4.32 -2.24
N GLN A 95 7.10 3.53 -3.04
CA GLN A 95 6.73 2.13 -3.33
C GLN A 95 6.68 1.26 -2.09
N SER A 96 7.44 1.57 -1.03
CA SER A 96 7.45 0.81 0.23
C SER A 96 6.48 1.35 1.29
N MET A 97 5.93 2.54 1.13
CA MET A 97 5.16 3.22 2.18
C MET A 97 3.76 3.62 1.74
N ASN A 98 3.56 3.96 0.46
CA ASN A 98 2.29 4.47 -0.03
C ASN A 98 1.36 3.30 -0.40
N PRO A 99 0.19 3.13 0.27
CA PRO A 99 -0.74 2.04 0.00
C PRO A 99 -1.27 2.00 -1.44
N TYR A 100 -1.44 3.16 -2.06
CA TYR A 100 -1.85 3.23 -3.46
C TYR A 100 -0.77 2.69 -4.40
N LYS A 101 0.51 2.92 -4.08
CA LYS A 101 1.63 2.39 -4.86
C LYS A 101 1.71 0.86 -4.75
N PHE A 102 1.43 0.26 -3.59
CA PHE A 102 1.38 -1.20 -3.46
C PHE A 102 0.33 -1.83 -4.37
N ILE A 103 -0.86 -1.26 -4.42
CA ILE A 103 -1.94 -1.78 -5.24
C ILE A 103 -1.72 -1.53 -6.73
N SER A 104 -0.92 -0.54 -7.11
CA SER A 104 -0.65 -0.20 -8.51
C SER A 104 0.69 -0.75 -9.04
N ILE A 105 1.52 -1.34 -8.19
CA ILE A 105 2.89 -1.80 -8.53
C ILE A 105 2.91 -2.86 -9.65
N TYR A 106 1.84 -3.66 -9.78
CA TYR A 106 1.70 -4.73 -10.76
C TYR A 106 1.71 -4.25 -12.21
N LYS A 107 1.46 -2.96 -12.45
CA LYS A 107 1.35 -2.41 -13.81
C LYS A 107 2.63 -2.59 -14.61
N ASN A 108 3.79 -2.51 -13.95
CA ASN A 108 5.09 -2.60 -14.60
C ASN A 108 6.07 -3.47 -13.81
N GLY A 109 6.79 -4.36 -14.54
CA GLY A 109 7.94 -5.09 -14.00
C GLY A 109 7.60 -6.26 -13.08
N PHE A 110 6.39 -6.84 -13.20
CA PHE A 110 5.99 -8.05 -12.49
C PHE A 110 5.31 -9.06 -13.42
N LYS A 111 5.65 -10.33 -13.24
CA LYS A 111 4.84 -11.46 -13.71
C LYS A 111 3.71 -11.68 -12.71
N LEU A 112 2.52 -11.95 -13.22
CA LEU A 112 1.32 -12.16 -12.41
C LEU A 112 0.87 -13.60 -12.47
N GLY A 113 0.48 -14.14 -11.32
CA GLY A 113 -0.25 -15.39 -11.18
C GLY A 113 -1.43 -15.19 -10.24
N MET A 114 -2.40 -16.08 -10.29
CA MET A 114 -3.59 -16.01 -9.46
C MET A 114 -4.11 -17.39 -9.12
N LYS A 115 -4.72 -17.53 -7.93
CA LYS A 115 -5.55 -18.67 -7.57
C LYS A 115 -6.76 -18.22 -6.77
N ASN A 116 -7.86 -18.97 -6.90
CA ASN A 116 -9.03 -18.78 -6.06
C ASN A 116 -8.74 -19.24 -4.63
N VAL A 117 -9.28 -18.52 -3.67
CA VAL A 117 -9.28 -18.87 -2.24
C VAL A 117 -10.69 -18.68 -1.71
N SER A 118 -11.00 -19.22 -0.54
CA SER A 118 -12.36 -19.17 0.05
C SER A 118 -12.92 -17.75 0.13
N GLU A 119 -12.07 -16.78 0.46
CA GLU A 119 -12.43 -15.38 0.65
C GLU A 119 -12.34 -14.50 -0.60
N GLY A 120 -11.90 -15.04 -1.75
CA GLY A 120 -11.74 -14.30 -3.00
C GLY A 120 -10.59 -14.80 -3.86
N TRP A 121 -9.58 -13.97 -4.08
CA TRP A 121 -8.44 -14.27 -4.97
C TRP A 121 -7.11 -14.01 -4.27
N LYS A 122 -6.18 -14.93 -4.38
CA LYS A 122 -4.77 -14.73 -4.00
C LYS A 122 -3.95 -14.47 -5.25
N ILE A 123 -3.46 -13.26 -5.40
CA ILE A 123 -2.67 -12.82 -6.55
C ILE A 123 -1.20 -12.81 -6.16
N HIS A 124 -0.36 -13.39 -7.00
CA HIS A 124 1.09 -13.45 -6.85
C HIS A 124 1.74 -12.52 -7.86
N LEU A 125 2.61 -11.66 -7.39
CA LEU A 125 3.46 -10.77 -8.18
C LEU A 125 4.90 -11.19 -7.98
N TYR A 126 5.62 -11.48 -9.06
CA TYR A 126 7.05 -11.80 -9.04
C TYR A 126 7.80 -10.79 -9.92
N ALA A 127 8.78 -10.09 -9.33
CA ALA A 127 9.53 -9.05 -10.04
C ALA A 127 10.33 -9.66 -11.19
N THR A 128 10.24 -9.08 -12.39
CA THR A 128 11.04 -9.48 -13.56
C THR A 128 12.50 -9.07 -13.42
N ASN A 129 12.78 -8.05 -12.58
CA ASN A 129 14.13 -7.62 -12.23
C ASN A 129 14.31 -7.74 -10.69
N GLN A 130 15.20 -8.62 -10.26
CA GLN A 130 15.47 -8.89 -8.84
C GLN A 130 16.25 -7.76 -8.11
N LYS A 131 16.67 -6.70 -8.82
CA LYS A 131 17.23 -5.47 -8.22
C LYS A 131 16.13 -4.55 -7.65
N ARG A 132 14.83 -4.82 -7.91
CA ARG A 132 13.72 -4.05 -7.34
C ARG A 132 13.67 -4.18 -5.82
N THR A 133 13.23 -3.12 -5.15
CA THR A 133 13.01 -3.10 -3.69
C THR A 133 12.04 -4.20 -3.24
N ILE A 134 10.91 -4.35 -3.97
CA ILE A 134 9.94 -5.42 -3.75
C ILE A 134 10.18 -6.49 -4.80
N LYS A 135 10.64 -7.67 -4.36
CA LYS A 135 11.01 -8.81 -5.22
C LYS A 135 9.82 -9.74 -5.49
N GLU A 136 8.93 -9.82 -4.53
CA GLU A 136 7.80 -10.73 -4.56
C GLU A 136 6.65 -10.19 -3.68
N MET A 137 5.41 -10.38 -4.11
CA MET A 137 4.25 -9.94 -3.35
C MET A 137 3.08 -10.90 -3.54
N TYR A 138 2.34 -11.12 -2.48
CA TYR A 138 1.04 -11.77 -2.50
C TYR A 138 -0.02 -10.77 -2.04
N ILE A 139 -1.10 -10.65 -2.81
CA ILE A 139 -2.25 -9.82 -2.47
C ILE A 139 -3.47 -10.72 -2.40
N VAL A 140 -4.10 -10.80 -1.24
CA VAL A 140 -5.41 -11.43 -1.08
C VAL A 140 -6.46 -10.35 -1.25
N VAL A 141 -7.30 -10.51 -2.27
CA VAL A 141 -8.40 -9.62 -2.62
C VAL A 141 -9.71 -10.35 -2.35
N GLY A 142 -10.59 -9.74 -1.58
CA GLY A 142 -11.91 -10.29 -1.29
C GLY A 142 -12.86 -10.24 -2.51
N LYS A 143 -13.96 -11.00 -2.47
CA LYS A 143 -15.00 -11.01 -3.52
C LYS A 143 -15.60 -9.62 -3.80
N ASN A 144 -15.50 -8.70 -2.84
CA ASN A 144 -15.89 -7.28 -2.98
C ASN A 144 -14.77 -6.39 -3.56
N TYR A 145 -13.68 -6.99 -4.07
CA TYR A 145 -12.50 -6.30 -4.61
C TYR A 145 -11.73 -5.45 -3.61
N LEU A 146 -11.94 -5.61 -2.31
CA LEU A 146 -11.14 -4.95 -1.28
C LEU A 146 -9.92 -5.81 -0.93
N PRO A 147 -8.73 -5.20 -0.75
CA PRO A 147 -7.57 -5.92 -0.28
C PRO A 147 -7.78 -6.34 1.18
N LYS A 148 -7.46 -7.58 1.49
CA LYS A 148 -7.51 -8.12 2.85
C LYS A 148 -6.12 -8.29 3.45
N THR A 149 -5.20 -8.83 2.64
CA THR A 149 -3.83 -9.07 3.08
C THR A 149 -2.87 -8.75 1.94
N ILE A 150 -1.80 -8.04 2.25
CA ILE A 150 -0.67 -7.79 1.37
C ILE A 150 0.55 -8.35 2.06
N ARG A 151 1.27 -9.27 1.42
CA ARG A 151 2.51 -9.82 1.92
C ARG A 151 3.60 -9.56 0.90
N MET A 152 4.65 -8.84 1.27
CA MET A 152 5.72 -8.45 0.37
C MET A 152 7.08 -8.91 0.87
N ARG A 153 7.95 -9.29 -0.07
CA ARG A 153 9.35 -9.65 0.18
C ARG A 153 10.27 -8.54 -0.29
N GLN A 154 11.05 -8.05 0.63
CA GLN A 154 12.12 -7.06 0.41
C GLN A 154 13.47 -7.69 0.82
N SER A 155 14.59 -6.95 0.69
CA SER A 155 15.91 -7.43 1.10
C SER A 155 15.99 -7.82 2.58
N ASN A 156 15.23 -7.15 3.43
CA ASN A 156 15.16 -7.37 4.89
C ASN A 156 14.16 -8.46 5.31
N GLY A 157 13.53 -9.18 4.37
CA GLY A 157 12.58 -10.25 4.65
C GLY A 157 11.14 -9.96 4.25
N TRP A 158 10.21 -10.66 4.87
CA TRP A 158 8.78 -10.54 4.62
C TRP A 158 8.11 -9.52 5.54
N THR A 159 7.25 -8.70 4.93
CA THR A 159 6.31 -7.84 5.65
C THR A 159 4.89 -8.24 5.27
N THR A 160 4.02 -8.34 6.26
CA THR A 160 2.60 -8.64 6.07
C THR A 160 1.76 -7.46 6.57
N ILE A 161 0.85 -6.98 5.72
CA ILE A 161 -0.12 -5.95 6.04
C ILE A 161 -1.52 -6.58 5.94
N LYS A 162 -2.30 -6.50 7.00
CA LYS A 162 -3.73 -6.85 6.99
C LYS A 162 -4.55 -5.57 6.97
N VAL A 163 -5.62 -5.56 6.19
CA VAL A 163 -6.54 -4.42 6.03
C VAL A 163 -7.93 -4.84 6.48
N THR A 164 -8.53 -4.04 7.34
CA THR A 164 -9.88 -4.27 7.86
C THR A 164 -10.68 -2.96 7.88
N ASN A 165 -11.99 -3.04 8.06
CA ASN A 165 -12.88 -1.88 8.23
C ASN A 165 -12.75 -0.81 7.14
N PHE A 166 -12.51 -1.25 5.89
CA PHE A 166 -12.46 -0.34 4.76
C PHE A 166 -13.83 0.33 4.55
N LYS A 167 -13.82 1.66 4.53
CA LYS A 167 -15.02 2.48 4.30
C LYS A 167 -14.69 3.58 3.28
N ALA A 168 -15.49 3.65 2.23
CA ALA A 168 -15.47 4.79 1.31
C ALA A 168 -15.93 6.06 2.06
N LYS A 169 -15.23 7.18 1.86
CA LYS A 169 -15.51 8.44 2.55
C LYS A 169 -15.13 9.62 1.64
N ASN A 170 -15.81 10.76 1.81
CA ASN A 170 -15.37 12.00 1.19
C ASN A 170 -14.46 12.73 2.17
N LEU A 171 -13.17 12.82 1.82
CA LEU A 171 -12.12 13.34 2.68
C LEU A 171 -11.64 14.71 2.16
N ALA A 172 -11.51 15.68 3.08
CA ALA A 172 -10.89 16.96 2.75
C ALA A 172 -9.39 16.81 2.49
N ASP A 173 -8.82 17.61 1.60
CA ASP A 173 -7.40 17.57 1.27
C ASP A 173 -6.50 18.02 2.43
N THR A 174 -7.02 18.83 3.35
CA THR A 174 -6.34 19.25 4.58
C THR A 174 -5.97 18.08 5.49
N MET A 175 -6.71 16.96 5.42
CA MET A 175 -6.42 15.74 6.17
C MET A 175 -5.04 15.13 5.86
N PHE A 176 -4.49 15.43 4.69
CA PHE A 176 -3.25 14.85 4.17
C PHE A 176 -2.03 15.76 4.34
N ARG A 177 -2.18 16.84 5.11
CA ARG A 177 -1.12 17.78 5.42
C ARG A 177 -0.94 17.92 6.92
N PHE A 178 0.30 18.09 7.33
CA PHE A 178 0.62 18.49 8.70
C PHE A 178 0.18 19.93 8.92
N ASN A 179 -0.43 20.19 10.08
CA ASN A 179 -0.77 21.54 10.55
C ASN A 179 -0.06 21.78 11.88
N ALA A 180 0.88 22.72 11.91
CA ALA A 180 1.68 23.01 13.10
C ALA A 180 0.82 23.49 14.30
N LYS A 181 -0.34 24.12 14.05
CA LYS A 181 -1.25 24.56 15.12
C LYS A 181 -1.80 23.41 15.96
N ASP A 182 -1.91 22.19 15.38
CA ASP A 182 -2.39 21.01 16.08
C ASP A 182 -1.28 20.35 16.93
N PHE A 183 -0.02 20.81 16.79
CA PHE A 183 1.17 20.25 17.43
C PHE A 183 2.11 21.39 17.91
N PRO A 184 1.67 22.24 18.84
CA PRO A 184 2.40 23.47 19.20
C PRO A 184 3.79 23.22 19.82
N ASN A 185 4.00 22.03 20.39
CA ASN A 185 5.27 21.65 21.02
C ASN A 185 6.17 20.80 20.11
N ALA A 186 5.77 20.58 18.84
CA ALA A 186 6.55 19.74 17.95
C ALA A 186 7.70 20.52 17.32
N GLU A 187 8.91 19.99 17.42
CA GLU A 187 10.07 20.45 16.66
C GLU A 187 9.93 20.01 15.21
N VAL A 188 10.05 20.95 14.27
CA VAL A 188 9.95 20.67 12.84
C VAL A 188 11.35 20.64 12.24
N ILE A 189 11.75 19.45 11.73
CA ILE A 189 13.04 19.20 11.10
C ILE A 189 12.80 19.03 9.60
N ASP A 190 13.22 20.03 8.80
CA ASP A 190 13.08 19.99 7.34
C ASP A 190 14.30 19.32 6.70
N LEU A 191 14.05 18.14 6.08
CA LEU A 191 15.07 17.29 5.44
C LEU A 191 14.97 17.33 3.90
N ARG A 192 14.29 18.31 3.33
CA ARG A 192 14.10 18.43 1.86
C ARG A 192 15.30 19.04 1.16
#